data_103cd8c5344bbcf1c25dc5673a9d64d9
#
_entry.id   103cd8c5344bbcf1c25dc5673a9d64d9
#
_cell.length_a   1.000
_cell.length_b   1.000
_cell.length_c   1.000
_cell.angle_alpha   90.00
_cell.angle_beta   90.00
_cell.angle_gamma   90.00
#
_symmetry.space_group_name_H-M   'P 1'
#
loop_
_entity.id
_entity.type
_entity.pdbx_description
1 polymer ?
#
loop_
_entity_poly.entity_id
_entity_poly.type
_entity_poly.pdbx_seq_one_letter_code
_entity_poly.pdbx_strand_id
1 'polypeptide(L)'
;MFNTAERMEALPFSGIRVMMERANKMQKEGRDIIHMEIGRPDFDTPEVIKKAANDSLAQGHVFYTSNYGTPELRTAIAEKLTKENGVEYKPEEILVTIGVGEGTYASMAAFLNPGDEVLVPNPVWLNYIHVPKFFGVVPVTYSLKEENDYQINMDEIESKITDKTKMMVINTPGNPTGTVQSRETLEKLAEIAKKHDLIVVADEIYEKLVYGGAKHVSIASLPGMKERTITLNGFSKCYSMTGWRLGYCAAPVEMIQGLVRVHQYINTCAASFVQDAGVVALREAEPDVQMMVKEYEKRRNYAVEALNAMEGISCKVPEGAFYIFVNVKSLGMTSAQVADYLLDEAGVACVPGSAFGTEGEGYIRLSYACSYERIVEAMSRMEKAFKELRTK
;
A
#
# COMPACT_ATOMS: atom_id res chain seq x y z
N MET A 1 -19.03 -17.29 28.59
CA MET A 1 -18.41 -16.14 27.90
C MET A 1 -17.43 -16.73 26.86
N PHE A 2 -17.51 -16.33 25.61
CA PHE A 2 -16.58 -16.85 24.60
C PHE A 2 -15.32 -16.00 24.60
N ASN A 3 -14.16 -16.63 24.69
CA ASN A 3 -12.87 -15.96 24.61
C ASN A 3 -12.33 -16.09 23.19
N THR A 4 -11.70 -15.04 22.68
CA THR A 4 -10.91 -15.09 21.43
C THR A 4 -9.65 -15.93 21.66
N ALA A 5 -9.05 -16.45 20.56
CA ALA A 5 -7.76 -17.12 20.67
C ALA A 5 -6.68 -16.14 21.17
N GLU A 6 -5.72 -16.60 21.97
CA GLU A 6 -4.66 -15.77 22.60
C GLU A 6 -3.91 -14.88 21.59
N ARG A 7 -3.65 -15.39 20.38
CA ARG A 7 -2.98 -14.61 19.33
C ARG A 7 -3.73 -13.32 18.95
N MET A 8 -5.04 -13.22 19.23
CA MET A 8 -5.85 -12.03 18.94
C MET A 8 -5.49 -10.84 19.83
N GLU A 9 -4.90 -11.08 21.01
CA GLU A 9 -4.45 -10.02 21.91
C GLU A 9 -3.31 -9.18 21.31
N ALA A 10 -2.51 -9.77 20.41
CA ALA A 10 -1.42 -9.11 19.71
C ALA A 10 -1.88 -8.31 18.47
N LEU A 11 -3.19 -8.30 18.16
CA LEU A 11 -3.76 -7.71 16.94
C LEU A 11 -4.71 -6.56 17.30
N PRO A 12 -4.23 -5.31 17.28
CA PRO A 12 -5.07 -4.15 17.57
C PRO A 12 -6.06 -3.89 16.43
N PHE A 13 -7.14 -3.17 16.73
CA PHE A 13 -7.99 -2.59 15.70
C PHE A 13 -7.18 -1.56 14.88
N SER A 14 -7.47 -1.48 13.58
CA SER A 14 -6.81 -0.55 12.69
C SER A 14 -7.11 0.90 13.08
N GLY A 15 -6.08 1.69 13.45
CA GLY A 15 -6.22 3.11 13.74
C GLY A 15 -6.82 3.91 12.58
N ILE A 16 -6.58 3.49 11.34
CA ILE A 16 -7.20 4.08 10.13
C ILE A 16 -8.72 3.90 10.17
N ARG A 17 -9.20 2.70 10.53
CA ARG A 17 -10.64 2.40 10.61
C ARG A 17 -11.31 3.16 11.75
N VAL A 18 -10.67 3.24 12.89
CA VAL A 18 -11.19 3.99 14.04
C VAL A 18 -11.40 5.45 13.68
N MET A 19 -10.41 6.09 13.04
CA MET A 19 -10.52 7.49 12.60
C MET A 19 -11.62 7.67 11.55
N MET A 20 -11.69 6.77 10.56
CA MET A 20 -12.72 6.82 9.52
C MET A 20 -14.13 6.67 10.09
N GLU A 21 -14.36 5.75 11.02
CA GLU A 21 -15.67 5.55 11.65
C GLU A 21 -16.10 6.77 12.47
N ARG A 22 -15.15 7.37 13.20
CA ARG A 22 -15.40 8.62 13.95
C ARG A 22 -15.75 9.77 13.02
N ALA A 23 -14.99 9.98 11.95
CA ALA A 23 -15.24 11.01 10.95
C ALA A 23 -16.62 10.82 10.27
N ASN A 24 -16.95 9.59 9.87
CA ASN A 24 -18.26 9.26 9.32
C ASN A 24 -19.42 9.52 10.29
N LYS A 25 -19.23 9.25 11.59
CA LYS A 25 -20.23 9.54 12.61
C LYS A 25 -20.47 11.03 12.71
N MET A 26 -19.40 11.84 12.81
CA MET A 26 -19.49 13.30 12.91
C MET A 26 -20.16 13.91 11.65
N GLN A 27 -19.87 13.37 10.46
CA GLN A 27 -20.50 13.78 9.22
C GLN A 27 -22.02 13.47 9.21
N LYS A 28 -22.43 12.30 9.72
CA LYS A 28 -23.85 11.95 9.87
C LYS A 28 -24.58 12.85 10.87
N GLU A 29 -23.88 13.38 11.86
CA GLU A 29 -24.38 14.36 12.83
C GLU A 29 -24.44 15.80 12.27
N GLY A 30 -24.12 15.98 10.99
CA GLY A 30 -24.24 17.25 10.27
C GLY A 30 -22.98 18.11 10.23
N ARG A 31 -21.83 17.62 10.71
CA ARG A 31 -20.56 18.33 10.59
C ARG A 31 -20.00 18.20 9.17
N ASP A 32 -19.45 19.28 8.64
CA ASP A 32 -18.70 19.23 7.38
C ASP A 32 -17.29 18.71 7.61
N ILE A 33 -17.06 17.43 7.26
CA ILE A 33 -15.79 16.75 7.41
C ILE A 33 -15.09 16.59 6.05
N ILE A 34 -13.80 16.90 6.01
CA ILE A 34 -12.94 16.65 4.86
C ILE A 34 -12.16 15.36 5.14
N HIS A 35 -12.46 14.33 4.35
CA HIS A 35 -11.85 12.99 4.49
C HIS A 35 -10.49 12.93 3.80
N MET A 36 -9.40 13.01 4.55
CA MET A 36 -8.04 12.79 4.09
C MET A 36 -7.36 11.57 4.76
N GLU A 37 -8.13 10.76 5.50
CA GLU A 37 -7.67 9.53 6.13
C GLU A 37 -7.79 8.31 5.21
N ILE A 38 -8.63 8.37 4.16
CA ILE A 38 -8.99 7.22 3.34
C ILE A 38 -7.92 6.97 2.28
N GLY A 39 -7.40 5.74 2.24
CA GLY A 39 -6.42 5.30 1.25
C GLY A 39 -7.06 4.66 0.01
N ARG A 40 -8.01 5.35 -0.62
CA ARG A 40 -8.63 4.91 -1.89
C ARG A 40 -8.63 6.04 -2.92
N PRO A 41 -8.52 5.73 -4.22
CA PRO A 41 -8.79 6.72 -5.27
C PRO A 41 -10.20 7.33 -5.10
N ASP A 42 -10.33 8.60 -5.42
CA ASP A 42 -11.61 9.32 -5.46
C ASP A 42 -12.25 9.33 -6.86
N PHE A 43 -11.54 8.83 -7.85
CA PHE A 43 -12.06 8.59 -9.18
C PHE A 43 -12.94 7.34 -9.22
N ASP A 44 -13.93 7.34 -10.08
CA ASP A 44 -14.67 6.13 -10.41
C ASP A 44 -13.79 5.16 -11.21
N THR A 45 -14.12 3.87 -11.16
CA THR A 45 -13.51 2.88 -12.05
C THR A 45 -13.74 3.28 -13.52
N PRO A 46 -12.73 3.27 -14.39
CA PRO A 46 -12.85 3.60 -15.81
C PRO A 46 -14.02 2.88 -16.48
N GLU A 47 -14.73 3.59 -17.35
CA GLU A 47 -15.97 3.08 -17.96
C GLU A 47 -15.75 1.79 -18.77
N VAL A 48 -14.59 1.70 -19.45
CA VAL A 48 -14.22 0.51 -20.22
C VAL A 48 -14.14 -0.74 -19.34
N ILE A 49 -13.66 -0.60 -18.11
CA ILE A 49 -13.56 -1.69 -17.13
C ILE A 49 -14.95 -2.10 -16.62
N LYS A 50 -15.80 -1.12 -16.27
CA LYS A 50 -17.17 -1.37 -15.83
C LYS A 50 -17.98 -2.07 -16.92
N LYS A 51 -17.83 -1.61 -18.17
CA LYS A 51 -18.48 -2.24 -19.33
C LYS A 51 -18.05 -3.70 -19.48
N ALA A 52 -16.76 -3.99 -19.38
CA ALA A 52 -16.25 -5.36 -19.50
C ALA A 52 -16.85 -6.30 -18.43
N ALA A 53 -16.96 -5.83 -17.19
CA ALA A 53 -17.61 -6.61 -16.13
C ALA A 53 -19.11 -6.86 -16.41
N ASN A 54 -19.83 -5.85 -16.88
CA ASN A 54 -21.25 -5.98 -17.23
C ASN A 54 -21.46 -6.93 -18.39
N ASP A 55 -20.61 -6.86 -19.43
CA ASP A 55 -20.65 -7.76 -20.58
C ASP A 55 -20.37 -9.21 -20.15
N SER A 56 -19.39 -9.42 -19.26
CA SER A 56 -19.04 -10.73 -18.70
C SER A 56 -20.22 -11.33 -17.91
N LEU A 57 -20.85 -10.53 -17.05
CA LEU A 57 -22.07 -10.95 -16.33
C LEU A 57 -23.21 -11.29 -17.27
N ALA A 58 -23.44 -10.48 -18.32
CA ALA A 58 -24.47 -10.73 -19.32
C ALA A 58 -24.24 -12.02 -20.12
N GLN A 59 -22.98 -12.44 -20.30
CA GLN A 59 -22.58 -13.69 -20.94
C GLN A 59 -22.65 -14.91 -19.99
N GLY A 60 -22.95 -14.69 -18.71
CA GLY A 60 -23.06 -15.76 -17.72
C GLY A 60 -21.72 -16.26 -17.15
N HIS A 61 -20.69 -15.45 -17.18
CA HIS A 61 -19.38 -15.78 -16.56
C HIS A 61 -19.49 -15.61 -15.03
N VAL A 62 -20.19 -16.51 -14.36
CA VAL A 62 -20.48 -16.44 -12.91
C VAL A 62 -20.05 -17.69 -12.14
N PHE A 63 -19.35 -18.61 -12.77
CA PHE A 63 -18.91 -19.86 -12.18
C PHE A 63 -17.47 -19.77 -11.63
N TYR A 64 -17.07 -20.75 -10.84
CA TYR A 64 -15.70 -20.89 -10.38
C TYR A 64 -14.72 -20.95 -11.55
N THR A 65 -13.60 -20.27 -11.38
CA THR A 65 -12.46 -20.34 -12.28
C THR A 65 -11.36 -21.24 -11.70
N SER A 66 -10.24 -21.37 -12.41
CA SER A 66 -9.04 -21.98 -11.82
C SER A 66 -8.63 -21.26 -10.54
N ASN A 67 -8.12 -22.01 -9.56
CA ASN A 67 -7.53 -21.45 -8.33
C ASN A 67 -6.36 -20.50 -8.62
N TYR A 68 -5.70 -20.62 -9.77
CA TYR A 68 -4.64 -19.72 -10.19
C TYR A 68 -5.16 -18.42 -10.81
N GLY A 69 -6.42 -18.35 -11.15
CA GLY A 69 -7.05 -17.32 -11.97
C GLY A 69 -7.23 -17.77 -13.43
N THR A 70 -7.97 -16.98 -14.22
CA THR A 70 -8.22 -17.26 -15.64
C THR A 70 -6.93 -17.21 -16.46
N PRO A 71 -6.75 -18.08 -17.46
CA PRO A 71 -5.57 -18.04 -18.33
C PRO A 71 -5.38 -16.67 -19.01
N GLU A 72 -6.48 -16.05 -19.41
CA GLU A 72 -6.49 -14.73 -20.08
C GLU A 72 -5.91 -13.63 -19.17
N LEU A 73 -6.35 -13.58 -17.91
CA LEU A 73 -5.84 -12.58 -16.96
C LEU A 73 -4.40 -12.84 -16.57
N ARG A 74 -4.03 -14.12 -16.34
CA ARG A 74 -2.63 -14.47 -16.01
C ARG A 74 -1.69 -14.14 -17.16
N THR A 75 -2.12 -14.35 -18.41
CA THR A 75 -1.36 -13.96 -19.60
C THR A 75 -1.21 -12.43 -19.67
N ALA A 76 -2.30 -11.68 -19.51
CA ALA A 76 -2.26 -10.22 -19.56
C ALA A 76 -1.37 -9.62 -18.44
N ILE A 77 -1.36 -10.22 -17.25
CA ILE A 77 -0.47 -9.82 -16.15
C ILE A 77 1.01 -10.10 -16.52
N ALA A 78 1.31 -11.29 -17.05
CA ALA A 78 2.67 -11.65 -17.45
C ALA A 78 3.19 -10.74 -18.58
N GLU A 79 2.36 -10.41 -19.58
CA GLU A 79 2.65 -9.45 -20.64
C GLU A 79 2.97 -8.05 -20.07
N LYS A 80 2.14 -7.58 -19.14
CA LYS A 80 2.33 -6.29 -18.44
C LYS A 80 3.65 -6.25 -17.69
N LEU A 81 3.96 -7.27 -16.87
CA LEU A 81 5.18 -7.33 -16.08
C LEU A 81 6.44 -7.36 -16.97
N THR A 82 6.39 -8.08 -18.07
CA THR A 82 7.47 -8.10 -19.06
C THR A 82 7.68 -6.72 -19.69
N LYS A 83 6.60 -6.10 -20.14
CA LYS A 83 6.66 -4.83 -20.87
C LYS A 83 6.98 -3.63 -19.98
N GLU A 84 6.38 -3.55 -18.79
CA GLU A 84 6.40 -2.36 -17.95
C GLU A 84 7.41 -2.47 -16.80
N ASN A 85 7.57 -3.66 -16.19
CA ASN A 85 8.46 -3.88 -15.06
C ASN A 85 9.83 -4.50 -15.45
N GLY A 86 10.00 -4.92 -16.72
CA GLY A 86 11.24 -5.51 -17.19
C GLY A 86 11.53 -6.91 -16.61
N VAL A 87 10.49 -7.63 -16.18
CA VAL A 87 10.61 -8.98 -15.62
C VAL A 87 9.83 -9.95 -16.49
N GLU A 88 10.52 -10.85 -17.17
CA GLU A 88 9.87 -11.87 -17.98
C GLU A 88 9.22 -12.94 -17.09
N TYR A 89 7.90 -12.89 -16.96
CA TYR A 89 7.08 -13.90 -16.31
C TYR A 89 6.26 -14.69 -17.33
N LYS A 90 6.01 -15.96 -16.98
CA LYS A 90 5.04 -16.80 -17.70
C LYS A 90 3.71 -16.84 -16.95
N PRO A 91 2.59 -17.18 -17.60
CA PRO A 91 1.30 -17.30 -16.91
C PRO A 91 1.30 -18.27 -15.73
N GLU A 92 2.17 -19.30 -15.73
CA GLU A 92 2.33 -20.25 -14.62
C GLU A 92 2.97 -19.62 -13.37
N GLU A 93 3.64 -18.49 -13.52
CA GLU A 93 4.30 -17.72 -12.47
C GLU A 93 3.38 -16.64 -11.89
N ILE A 94 2.08 -16.67 -12.22
CA ILE A 94 1.06 -15.71 -11.77
C ILE A 94 -0.02 -16.42 -10.97
N LEU A 95 -0.36 -15.87 -9.81
CA LEU A 95 -1.53 -16.22 -9.00
C LEU A 95 -2.43 -14.99 -8.84
N VAL A 96 -3.66 -15.08 -9.32
CA VAL A 96 -4.68 -14.04 -9.13
C VAL A 96 -5.24 -14.15 -7.71
N THR A 97 -5.32 -13.02 -7.01
CA THR A 97 -5.75 -12.94 -5.60
C THR A 97 -6.91 -11.96 -5.40
N ILE A 98 -7.59 -12.06 -4.25
CA ILE A 98 -8.62 -11.09 -3.82
C ILE A 98 -7.94 -9.85 -3.23
N GLY A 99 -7.20 -9.12 -4.07
CA GLY A 99 -6.37 -7.98 -3.74
C GLY A 99 -5.05 -8.35 -3.07
N VAL A 100 -4.15 -7.37 -2.96
CA VAL A 100 -2.79 -7.51 -2.39
C VAL A 100 -2.81 -8.02 -0.94
N GLY A 101 -3.86 -7.68 -0.17
CA GLY A 101 -3.98 -8.14 1.23
C GLY A 101 -3.99 -9.66 1.37
N GLU A 102 -4.62 -10.38 0.44
CA GLU A 102 -4.55 -11.83 0.39
C GLU A 102 -3.15 -12.32 0.02
N GLY A 103 -2.54 -11.69 -0.99
CA GLY A 103 -1.15 -12.02 -1.38
C GLY A 103 -0.17 -11.89 -0.21
N THR A 104 -0.32 -10.83 0.60
CA THR A 104 0.46 -10.65 1.84
C THR A 104 0.24 -11.81 2.82
N TYR A 105 -1.03 -12.15 3.08
CA TYR A 105 -1.36 -13.26 3.97
C TYR A 105 -0.81 -14.60 3.47
N ALA A 106 -1.02 -14.89 2.19
CA ALA A 106 -0.57 -16.14 1.56
C ALA A 106 0.97 -16.26 1.59
N SER A 107 1.69 -15.16 1.35
CA SER A 107 3.17 -15.14 1.40
C SER A 107 3.70 -15.50 2.80
N MET A 108 3.10 -14.91 3.85
CA MET A 108 3.50 -15.22 5.22
C MET A 108 3.14 -16.66 5.61
N ALA A 109 1.91 -17.09 5.29
CA ALA A 109 1.41 -18.42 5.63
C ALA A 109 2.13 -19.57 4.90
N ALA A 110 2.59 -19.34 3.67
CA ALA A 110 3.22 -20.37 2.86
C ALA A 110 4.71 -20.57 3.17
N PHE A 111 5.43 -19.54 3.64
CA PHE A 111 6.89 -19.55 3.69
C PHE A 111 7.49 -19.28 5.08
N LEU A 112 6.68 -18.98 6.09
CA LEU A 112 7.19 -18.69 7.44
C LEU A 112 6.58 -19.64 8.47
N ASN A 113 7.44 -20.12 9.37
CA ASN A 113 7.06 -20.95 10.51
C ASN A 113 6.97 -20.11 11.79
N PRO A 114 6.27 -20.57 12.84
CA PRO A 114 6.31 -19.92 14.15
C PRO A 114 7.75 -19.76 14.64
N GLY A 115 8.10 -18.54 15.05
CA GLY A 115 9.45 -18.18 15.50
C GLY A 115 10.41 -17.70 14.42
N ASP A 116 10.06 -17.82 13.13
CA ASP A 116 10.80 -17.16 12.05
C ASP A 116 10.63 -15.64 12.15
N GLU A 117 11.58 -14.91 11.57
CA GLU A 117 11.58 -13.45 11.52
C GLU A 117 11.32 -12.95 10.11
N VAL A 118 10.54 -11.87 10.00
CA VAL A 118 10.34 -11.10 8.77
C VAL A 118 10.75 -9.66 8.99
N LEU A 119 11.67 -9.15 8.15
CA LEU A 119 12.04 -7.75 8.14
C LEU A 119 10.94 -6.92 7.49
N VAL A 120 10.46 -5.88 8.16
CA VAL A 120 9.38 -5.00 7.69
C VAL A 120 9.76 -3.53 7.86
N PRO A 121 9.41 -2.65 6.90
CA PRO A 121 9.65 -1.20 7.06
C PRO A 121 8.87 -0.63 8.26
N ASN A 122 9.33 0.48 8.79
CA ASN A 122 8.66 1.25 9.82
C ASN A 122 8.95 2.75 9.59
N PRO A 123 7.95 3.59 9.23
CA PRO A 123 6.52 3.25 9.13
C PRO A 123 6.15 2.47 7.86
N VAL A 124 5.04 1.71 7.92
CA VAL A 124 4.54 0.93 6.77
C VAL A 124 3.04 0.63 6.90
N TRP A 125 2.43 0.17 5.83
CA TRP A 125 1.08 -0.39 5.84
C TRP A 125 0.93 -1.50 6.88
N LEU A 126 -0.08 -1.38 7.73
CA LEU A 126 -0.31 -2.17 8.96
C LEU A 126 -0.25 -3.69 8.77
N ASN A 127 -0.66 -4.20 7.61
CA ASN A 127 -0.71 -5.65 7.38
C ASN A 127 0.67 -6.28 7.52
N TYR A 128 1.74 -5.60 7.14
CA TYR A 128 3.10 -6.15 7.21
C TYR A 128 3.61 -6.32 8.64
N ILE A 129 3.06 -5.53 9.58
CA ILE A 129 3.39 -5.65 11.01
C ILE A 129 2.49 -6.69 11.71
N HIS A 130 1.22 -6.80 11.27
CA HIS A 130 0.23 -7.57 12.02
C HIS A 130 -0.04 -8.96 11.45
N VAL A 131 0.00 -9.15 10.12
CA VAL A 131 -0.25 -10.46 9.50
C VAL A 131 0.74 -11.54 9.96
N PRO A 132 2.07 -11.28 10.11
CA PRO A 132 3.00 -12.28 10.61
C PRO A 132 2.60 -12.86 11.96
N LYS A 133 2.03 -12.04 12.84
CA LYS A 133 1.64 -12.43 14.21
C LYS A 133 0.55 -13.52 14.23
N PHE A 134 -0.30 -13.61 13.18
CA PHE A 134 -1.27 -14.71 13.07
C PHE A 134 -0.61 -16.08 13.05
N PHE A 135 0.62 -16.14 12.56
CA PHE A 135 1.40 -17.37 12.37
C PHE A 135 2.48 -17.56 13.43
N GLY A 136 2.53 -16.72 14.47
CA GLY A 136 3.61 -16.75 15.46
C GLY A 136 4.98 -16.32 14.89
N VAL A 137 4.98 -15.63 13.76
CA VAL A 137 6.17 -15.04 13.13
C VAL A 137 6.46 -13.68 13.77
N VAL A 138 7.74 -13.37 13.92
CA VAL A 138 8.22 -12.15 14.56
C VAL A 138 8.50 -11.05 13.50
N PRO A 139 7.71 -9.98 13.43
CA PRO A 139 8.05 -8.84 12.60
C PRO A 139 9.19 -8.04 13.25
N VAL A 140 10.35 -8.00 12.57
CA VAL A 140 11.51 -7.20 12.94
C VAL A 140 11.52 -5.95 12.09
N THR A 141 11.39 -4.76 12.71
CA THR A 141 11.24 -3.52 11.97
C THR A 141 12.58 -2.87 11.64
N TYR A 142 12.70 -2.27 10.44
CA TYR A 142 13.77 -1.37 10.05
C TYR A 142 13.20 0.03 9.74
N SER A 143 13.97 1.06 10.08
CA SER A 143 13.48 2.44 10.08
C SER A 143 13.54 3.08 8.69
N LEU A 144 12.44 3.74 8.31
CA LEU A 144 12.41 4.68 7.19
C LEU A 144 12.37 6.09 7.77
N LYS A 145 13.50 6.80 7.76
CA LYS A 145 13.64 8.10 8.42
C LYS A 145 13.56 9.25 7.43
N GLU A 146 12.91 10.34 7.86
CA GLU A 146 12.77 11.58 7.08
C GLU A 146 14.12 12.17 6.67
N GLU A 147 15.13 12.08 7.57
CA GLU A 147 16.47 12.59 7.35
C GLU A 147 17.20 11.87 6.20
N ASN A 148 16.78 10.64 5.87
CA ASN A 148 17.28 9.85 4.74
C ASN A 148 16.23 9.73 3.61
N ASP A 149 15.34 10.73 3.47
CA ASP A 149 14.27 10.75 2.48
C ASP A 149 13.45 9.44 2.45
N TYR A 150 13.31 8.81 3.62
CA TYR A 150 12.66 7.51 3.81
C TYR A 150 13.24 6.37 2.94
N GLN A 151 14.49 6.51 2.47
CA GLN A 151 15.23 5.43 1.81
C GLN A 151 15.67 4.38 2.83
N ILE A 152 15.74 3.12 2.39
CA ILE A 152 16.16 2.00 3.23
C ILE A 152 17.65 2.14 3.59
N ASN A 153 17.98 1.97 4.87
CA ASN A 153 19.35 1.96 5.35
C ASN A 153 19.91 0.53 5.40
N MET A 154 20.95 0.26 4.61
CA MET A 154 21.52 -1.07 4.45
C MET A 154 22.21 -1.56 5.73
N ASP A 155 22.92 -0.68 6.44
CA ASP A 155 23.63 -1.06 7.69
C ASP A 155 22.63 -1.46 8.77
N GLU A 156 21.48 -0.76 8.84
CA GLU A 156 20.40 -1.14 9.76
C GLU A 156 19.80 -2.48 9.39
N ILE A 157 19.53 -2.74 8.10
CA ILE A 157 19.03 -4.02 7.61
C ILE A 157 19.98 -5.16 8.03
N GLU A 158 21.27 -5.06 7.69
CA GLU A 158 22.26 -6.08 8.00
C GLU A 158 22.37 -6.34 9.50
N SER A 159 22.31 -5.30 10.33
CA SER A 159 22.39 -5.44 11.80
C SER A 159 21.21 -6.17 12.42
N LYS A 160 20.07 -6.27 11.71
CA LYS A 160 18.83 -6.91 12.19
C LYS A 160 18.62 -8.32 11.66
N ILE A 161 19.46 -8.78 10.72
CA ILE A 161 19.38 -10.14 10.19
C ILE A 161 19.96 -11.13 11.19
N THR A 162 19.19 -12.19 11.46
CA THR A 162 19.61 -13.34 12.28
C THR A 162 19.39 -14.63 11.51
N ASP A 163 19.78 -15.77 12.08
CA ASP A 163 19.53 -17.10 11.50
C ASP A 163 18.03 -17.43 11.36
N LYS A 164 17.17 -16.70 12.07
CA LYS A 164 15.70 -16.82 12.01
C LYS A 164 15.07 -15.95 10.93
N THR A 165 15.80 -14.99 10.40
CA THR A 165 15.31 -14.10 9.36
C THR A 165 15.16 -14.87 8.05
N LYS A 166 13.94 -14.97 7.52
CA LYS A 166 13.62 -15.73 6.30
C LYS A 166 13.06 -14.88 5.19
N MET A 167 12.49 -13.75 5.54
CA MET A 167 11.75 -12.92 4.60
C MET A 167 12.01 -11.45 4.88
N MET A 168 11.93 -10.64 3.81
CA MET A 168 11.96 -9.18 3.87
C MET A 168 10.80 -8.63 3.07
N VAL A 169 10.13 -7.60 3.62
CA VAL A 169 9.09 -6.85 2.92
C VAL A 169 9.65 -5.51 2.48
N ILE A 170 9.35 -5.14 1.23
CA ILE A 170 9.52 -3.76 0.73
C ILE A 170 8.18 -3.26 0.20
N ASN A 171 7.90 -1.97 0.39
CA ASN A 171 6.70 -1.33 -0.14
C ASN A 171 7.14 -0.05 -0.87
N THR A 172 7.09 -0.09 -2.20
CA THR A 172 7.55 1.03 -3.04
C THR A 172 6.72 1.13 -4.32
N PRO A 173 6.10 2.29 -4.61
CA PRO A 173 5.99 3.49 -3.78
C PRO A 173 5.31 3.23 -2.44
N GLY A 174 5.78 3.88 -1.36
CA GLY A 174 5.45 3.55 0.02
C GLY A 174 4.13 4.14 0.53
N ASN A 175 3.45 3.42 1.41
CA ASN A 175 2.40 3.93 2.28
C ASN A 175 2.89 3.79 3.73
N PRO A 176 3.06 4.86 4.51
CA PRO A 176 2.46 6.19 4.37
C PRO A 176 3.34 7.27 3.71
N THR A 177 4.60 7.02 3.40
CA THR A 177 5.60 8.06 3.11
C THR A 177 5.52 8.63 1.69
N GLY A 178 4.94 7.89 0.73
CA GLY A 178 4.93 8.26 -0.69
C GLY A 178 6.31 8.18 -1.37
N THR A 179 7.30 7.60 -0.70
CA THR A 179 8.67 7.48 -1.21
C THR A 179 8.77 6.38 -2.25
N VAL A 180 9.51 6.65 -3.32
CA VAL A 180 9.98 5.66 -4.28
C VAL A 180 11.41 5.25 -3.90
N GLN A 181 11.65 3.97 -3.66
CA GLN A 181 13.00 3.49 -3.38
C GLN A 181 13.86 3.61 -4.64
N SER A 182 15.04 4.19 -4.50
CA SER A 182 15.94 4.40 -5.63
C SER A 182 16.46 3.05 -6.18
N ARG A 183 16.83 3.05 -7.48
CA ARG A 183 17.49 1.87 -8.07
C ARG A 183 18.72 1.45 -7.28
N GLU A 184 19.56 2.42 -6.86
CA GLU A 184 20.77 2.16 -6.07
C GLU A 184 20.44 1.49 -4.73
N THR A 185 19.41 1.98 -4.03
CA THR A 185 18.89 1.38 -2.78
C THR A 185 18.46 -0.07 -3.03
N LEU A 186 17.70 -0.31 -4.09
CA LEU A 186 17.20 -1.66 -4.42
C LEU A 186 18.33 -2.61 -4.85
N GLU A 187 19.34 -2.14 -5.57
CA GLU A 187 20.52 -2.93 -5.94
C GLU A 187 21.31 -3.39 -4.70
N LYS A 188 21.56 -2.49 -3.76
CA LYS A 188 22.19 -2.83 -2.48
C LYS A 188 21.35 -3.82 -1.67
N LEU A 189 20.05 -3.62 -1.61
CA LEU A 189 19.12 -4.51 -0.92
C LEU A 189 19.09 -5.90 -1.57
N ALA A 190 19.19 -5.97 -2.90
CA ALA A 190 19.28 -7.23 -3.64
C ALA A 190 20.53 -8.03 -3.25
N GLU A 191 21.68 -7.37 -3.05
CA GLU A 191 22.90 -8.06 -2.59
C GLU A 191 22.72 -8.64 -1.18
N ILE A 192 22.09 -7.90 -0.26
CA ILE A 192 21.78 -8.38 1.09
C ILE A 192 20.83 -9.59 1.03
N ALA A 193 19.75 -9.48 0.24
CA ALA A 193 18.78 -10.58 0.10
C ALA A 193 19.42 -11.86 -0.46
N LYS A 194 20.34 -11.73 -1.43
CA LYS A 194 21.10 -12.86 -1.98
C LYS A 194 22.09 -13.43 -0.97
N LYS A 195 22.83 -12.58 -0.28
CA LYS A 195 23.83 -12.97 0.73
C LYS A 195 23.22 -13.79 1.86
N HIS A 196 22.03 -13.44 2.31
CA HIS A 196 21.33 -14.07 3.44
C HIS A 196 20.21 -15.02 3.02
N ASP A 197 20.09 -15.33 1.74
CA ASP A 197 19.06 -16.21 1.14
C ASP A 197 17.63 -15.87 1.59
N LEU A 198 17.29 -14.57 1.56
CA LEU A 198 15.98 -14.08 1.98
C LEU A 198 14.98 -14.14 0.83
N ILE A 199 13.73 -14.47 1.16
CA ILE A 199 12.58 -14.22 0.30
C ILE A 199 12.23 -12.73 0.38
N VAL A 200 12.02 -12.09 -0.75
CA VAL A 200 11.58 -10.69 -0.81
C VAL A 200 10.11 -10.62 -1.20
N VAL A 201 9.28 -10.03 -0.35
CA VAL A 201 7.90 -9.66 -0.69
C VAL A 201 7.90 -8.19 -1.09
N ALA A 202 7.71 -7.93 -2.39
CA ALA A 202 7.71 -6.59 -2.96
C ALA A 202 6.27 -6.12 -3.24
N ASP A 203 5.75 -5.22 -2.41
CA ASP A 203 4.45 -4.57 -2.65
C ASP A 203 4.62 -3.38 -3.57
N GLU A 204 4.17 -3.54 -4.81
CA GLU A 204 4.29 -2.57 -5.90
C GLU A 204 2.91 -1.98 -6.31
N ILE A 205 1.91 -2.02 -5.41
CA ILE A 205 0.52 -1.63 -5.72
C ILE A 205 0.38 -0.18 -6.22
N TYR A 206 1.37 0.67 -5.94
CA TYR A 206 1.39 2.08 -6.37
C TYR A 206 2.34 2.34 -7.54
N GLU A 207 2.88 1.33 -8.20
CA GLU A 207 3.94 1.45 -9.23
C GLU A 207 3.66 2.46 -10.35
N LYS A 208 2.37 2.58 -10.77
CA LYS A 208 1.93 3.54 -11.81
C LYS A 208 1.65 4.94 -11.27
N LEU A 209 1.50 5.10 -9.97
CA LEU A 209 1.25 6.38 -9.32
C LEU A 209 2.59 6.98 -8.88
N VAL A 210 3.36 7.48 -9.83
CA VAL A 210 4.66 8.11 -9.64
C VAL A 210 4.71 9.48 -10.31
N TYR A 211 5.45 10.42 -9.75
CA TYR A 211 5.39 11.84 -10.07
C TYR A 211 6.79 12.48 -10.12
N GLY A 212 6.88 13.69 -10.70
CA GLY A 212 8.11 14.49 -10.65
C GLY A 212 9.29 13.86 -11.39
N GLY A 213 9.04 12.97 -12.35
CA GLY A 213 10.10 12.26 -13.06
C GLY A 213 10.65 11.03 -12.32
N ALA A 214 10.16 10.72 -11.14
CA ALA A 214 10.50 9.48 -10.43
C ALA A 214 10.11 8.25 -11.27
N LYS A 215 10.89 7.19 -11.13
CA LYS A 215 10.65 5.92 -11.83
C LYS A 215 10.61 4.78 -10.84
N HIS A 216 9.52 4.05 -10.85
CA HIS A 216 9.44 2.78 -10.14
C HIS A 216 10.39 1.75 -10.76
N VAL A 217 11.08 1.01 -9.91
CA VAL A 217 11.91 -0.14 -10.30
C VAL A 217 11.39 -1.35 -9.54
N SER A 218 10.96 -2.38 -10.26
CA SER A 218 10.66 -3.67 -9.63
C SER A 218 11.95 -4.34 -9.19
N ILE A 219 12.08 -4.69 -7.92
CA ILE A 219 13.28 -5.40 -7.42
C ILE A 219 13.45 -6.75 -8.12
N ALA A 220 12.36 -7.39 -8.54
CA ALA A 220 12.40 -8.63 -9.29
C ALA A 220 13.12 -8.51 -10.64
N SER A 221 13.26 -7.28 -11.19
CA SER A 221 14.00 -7.03 -12.43
C SER A 221 15.53 -7.02 -12.26
N LEU A 222 16.00 -6.99 -11.02
CA LEU A 222 17.43 -6.97 -10.74
C LEU A 222 18.03 -8.39 -10.83
N PRO A 223 19.31 -8.52 -11.21
CA PRO A 223 19.95 -9.83 -11.38
C PRO A 223 19.87 -10.73 -10.13
N GLY A 224 19.33 -11.95 -10.27
CA GLY A 224 19.18 -12.93 -9.20
C GLY A 224 18.06 -12.63 -8.21
N MET A 225 17.15 -11.71 -8.55
CA MET A 225 16.05 -11.36 -7.67
C MET A 225 14.71 -11.97 -8.08
N LYS A 226 14.48 -12.27 -9.35
CA LYS A 226 13.25 -12.95 -9.79
C LYS A 226 13.04 -14.26 -9.02
N GLU A 227 14.12 -15.00 -8.79
CA GLU A 227 14.13 -16.34 -8.20
C GLU A 227 13.73 -16.35 -6.72
N ARG A 228 13.72 -15.18 -6.06
CA ARG A 228 13.45 -15.04 -4.62
C ARG A 228 12.42 -13.97 -4.30
N THR A 229 11.80 -13.37 -5.29
CA THR A 229 10.82 -12.30 -5.09
C THR A 229 9.40 -12.78 -5.32
N ILE A 230 8.53 -12.43 -4.39
CA ILE A 230 7.06 -12.46 -4.54
C ILE A 230 6.63 -11.02 -4.77
N THR A 231 6.38 -10.65 -6.02
CA THR A 231 5.82 -9.33 -6.35
C THR A 231 4.32 -9.34 -6.09
N LEU A 232 3.86 -8.44 -5.24
CA LEU A 232 2.46 -8.19 -4.94
C LEU A 232 2.01 -6.94 -5.69
N ASN A 233 0.97 -7.07 -6.48
CA ASN A 233 0.40 -5.94 -7.20
C ASN A 233 -1.09 -6.16 -7.46
N GLY A 234 -1.78 -5.19 -8.08
CA GLY A 234 -3.20 -5.34 -8.35
C GLY A 234 -3.86 -4.09 -8.90
N PHE A 235 -5.18 -4.13 -8.90
CA PHE A 235 -6.01 -3.18 -9.64
C PHE A 235 -6.59 -2.07 -8.77
N SER A 236 -6.46 -2.19 -7.45
CA SER A 236 -7.13 -1.31 -6.49
C SER A 236 -6.80 0.17 -6.65
N LYS A 237 -5.54 0.51 -6.99
CA LYS A 237 -5.05 1.89 -6.90
C LYS A 237 -5.01 2.59 -8.25
N CYS A 238 -4.23 2.09 -9.20
CA CYS A 238 -4.08 2.72 -10.51
C CYS A 238 -5.33 2.62 -11.41
N TYR A 239 -6.23 1.66 -11.14
CA TYR A 239 -7.47 1.49 -11.91
C TYR A 239 -8.74 1.84 -11.12
N SER A 240 -8.62 2.44 -9.93
CA SER A 240 -9.77 2.78 -9.05
C SER A 240 -10.70 1.61 -8.77
N MET A 241 -10.13 0.41 -8.54
CA MET A 241 -10.87 -0.85 -8.35
C MET A 241 -10.80 -1.36 -6.90
N THR A 242 -10.83 -0.50 -5.90
CA THR A 242 -10.68 -0.92 -4.50
C THR A 242 -11.78 -1.89 -4.03
N GLY A 243 -13.03 -1.66 -4.46
CA GLY A 243 -14.20 -2.49 -4.15
C GLY A 243 -14.27 -3.80 -4.95
N TRP A 244 -13.55 -3.91 -6.06
CA TRP A 244 -13.55 -5.08 -6.94
C TRP A 244 -12.75 -6.26 -6.39
N ARG A 245 -11.85 -6.00 -5.45
CA ARG A 245 -11.03 -7.01 -4.78
C ARG A 245 -10.22 -7.88 -5.75
N LEU A 246 -9.44 -7.26 -6.64
CA LEU A 246 -8.59 -7.94 -7.61
C LEU A 246 -7.12 -7.55 -7.41
N GLY A 247 -6.25 -8.54 -7.33
CA GLY A 247 -4.80 -8.41 -7.24
C GLY A 247 -4.11 -9.66 -7.76
N TYR A 248 -2.80 -9.70 -7.64
CA TYR A 248 -2.02 -10.86 -8.04
C TYR A 248 -0.68 -10.93 -7.29
N CYS A 249 -0.14 -12.15 -7.24
CA CYS A 249 1.24 -12.44 -6.92
C CYS A 249 1.96 -12.90 -8.19
N ALA A 250 3.18 -12.41 -8.42
CA ALA A 250 4.07 -12.93 -9.46
C ALA A 250 5.37 -13.42 -8.78
N ALA A 251 5.73 -14.68 -9.03
CA ALA A 251 6.86 -15.33 -8.39
C ALA A 251 7.25 -16.60 -9.19
N PRO A 252 8.41 -17.21 -8.93
CA PRO A 252 8.76 -18.54 -9.49
C PRO A 252 7.65 -19.58 -9.26
N VAL A 253 7.52 -20.53 -10.18
CA VAL A 253 6.47 -21.57 -10.16
C VAL A 253 6.41 -22.29 -8.82
N GLU A 254 7.56 -22.59 -8.22
CA GLU A 254 7.67 -23.30 -6.93
C GLU A 254 7.05 -22.47 -5.80
N MET A 255 7.24 -21.14 -5.83
CA MET A 255 6.60 -20.24 -4.87
C MET A 255 5.10 -20.11 -5.13
N ILE A 256 4.69 -20.00 -6.39
CA ILE A 256 3.27 -19.98 -6.75
C ILE A 256 2.53 -21.23 -6.25
N GLN A 257 3.18 -22.41 -6.34
CA GLN A 257 2.61 -23.64 -5.79
C GLN A 257 2.41 -23.59 -4.26
N GLY A 258 3.27 -22.89 -3.54
CA GLY A 258 3.11 -22.63 -2.11
C GLY A 258 1.91 -21.69 -1.84
N LEU A 259 1.87 -20.56 -2.56
CA LEU A 259 0.84 -19.56 -2.43
C LEU A 259 -0.56 -20.08 -2.75
N VAL A 260 -0.72 -20.85 -3.83
CA VAL A 260 -2.01 -21.39 -4.24
C VAL A 260 -2.58 -22.39 -3.24
N ARG A 261 -1.74 -23.13 -2.52
CA ARG A 261 -2.22 -24.02 -1.43
C ARG A 261 -2.91 -23.25 -0.32
N VAL A 262 -2.45 -22.04 -0.01
CA VAL A 262 -3.11 -21.14 0.95
C VAL A 262 -4.38 -20.56 0.34
N HIS A 263 -4.26 -19.97 -0.87
CA HIS A 263 -5.35 -19.32 -1.60
C HIS A 263 -6.60 -20.21 -1.75
N GLN A 264 -6.42 -21.47 -2.18
CA GLN A 264 -7.55 -22.39 -2.44
C GLN A 264 -8.41 -22.70 -1.21
N TYR A 265 -7.82 -22.66 0.00
CA TYR A 265 -8.54 -22.90 1.25
C TYR A 265 -9.12 -21.62 1.88
N ILE A 266 -8.73 -20.43 1.39
CA ILE A 266 -9.28 -19.15 1.85
C ILE A 266 -10.42 -18.70 0.94
N ASN A 267 -10.20 -18.69 -0.38
CA ASN A 267 -11.08 -18.01 -1.34
C ASN A 267 -11.47 -18.87 -2.56
N THR A 268 -10.80 -19.97 -2.81
CA THR A 268 -10.95 -20.82 -4.01
C THR A 268 -10.48 -20.10 -5.28
N CYS A 269 -11.12 -18.99 -5.68
CA CYS A 269 -10.72 -18.16 -6.82
C CYS A 269 -11.27 -16.73 -6.67
N ALA A 270 -10.72 -15.77 -7.40
CA ALA A 270 -11.31 -14.46 -7.55
C ALA A 270 -12.59 -14.53 -8.42
N ALA A 271 -13.48 -13.54 -8.26
CA ALA A 271 -14.73 -13.50 -9.03
C ALA A 271 -14.46 -13.47 -10.54
N SER A 272 -15.12 -14.35 -11.30
CA SER A 272 -14.88 -14.57 -12.73
C SER A 272 -15.02 -13.30 -13.57
N PHE A 273 -16.17 -12.62 -13.46
CA PHE A 273 -16.45 -11.39 -14.19
C PHE A 273 -15.50 -10.23 -13.83
N VAL A 274 -14.95 -10.24 -12.62
CA VAL A 274 -13.92 -9.26 -12.21
C VAL A 274 -12.59 -9.55 -12.89
N GLN A 275 -12.26 -10.82 -13.11
CA GLN A 275 -11.05 -11.21 -13.81
C GLN A 275 -11.10 -10.79 -15.29
N ASP A 276 -12.25 -10.94 -15.95
CA ASP A 276 -12.46 -10.48 -17.33
C ASP A 276 -12.26 -8.95 -17.42
N ALA A 277 -12.83 -8.20 -16.47
CA ALA A 277 -12.62 -6.76 -16.36
C ALA A 277 -11.15 -6.40 -16.10
N GLY A 278 -10.42 -7.23 -15.37
CA GLY A 278 -8.99 -7.07 -15.12
C GLY A 278 -8.15 -7.15 -16.39
N VAL A 279 -8.51 -8.03 -17.34
CA VAL A 279 -7.85 -8.10 -18.66
C VAL A 279 -7.99 -6.78 -19.41
N VAL A 280 -9.20 -6.21 -19.44
CA VAL A 280 -9.48 -4.94 -20.11
C VAL A 280 -8.77 -3.78 -19.39
N ALA A 281 -8.74 -3.79 -18.05
CA ALA A 281 -8.00 -2.79 -17.28
C ALA A 281 -6.52 -2.71 -17.70
N LEU A 282 -5.85 -3.85 -17.85
CA LEU A 282 -4.44 -3.91 -18.26
C LEU A 282 -4.20 -3.49 -19.72
N ARG A 283 -5.16 -3.75 -20.59
CA ARG A 283 -4.98 -3.53 -22.05
C ARG A 283 -5.47 -2.18 -22.54
N GLU A 284 -6.49 -1.61 -21.88
CA GLU A 284 -7.22 -0.47 -22.47
C GLU A 284 -7.31 0.77 -21.55
N ALA A 285 -7.12 0.62 -20.21
CA ALA A 285 -7.36 1.74 -19.28
C ALA A 285 -6.13 2.63 -19.03
N GLU A 286 -5.03 2.49 -19.78
CA GLU A 286 -3.84 3.33 -19.60
C GLU A 286 -4.11 4.84 -19.73
N PRO A 287 -4.95 5.32 -20.68
CA PRO A 287 -5.29 6.74 -20.76
C PRO A 287 -5.95 7.29 -19.48
N ASP A 288 -6.82 6.51 -18.85
CA ASP A 288 -7.48 6.88 -17.60
C ASP A 288 -6.47 6.93 -16.44
N VAL A 289 -5.54 5.96 -16.38
CA VAL A 289 -4.45 5.96 -15.39
C VAL A 289 -3.61 7.23 -15.53
N GLN A 290 -3.21 7.60 -16.74
CA GLN A 290 -2.40 8.79 -16.98
C GLN A 290 -3.15 10.08 -16.63
N MET A 291 -4.45 10.14 -16.84
CA MET A 291 -5.29 11.27 -16.42
C MET A 291 -5.29 11.39 -14.89
N MET A 292 -5.50 10.28 -14.17
CA MET A 292 -5.47 10.27 -12.70
C MET A 292 -4.10 10.66 -12.14
N VAL A 293 -3.01 10.17 -12.73
CA VAL A 293 -1.63 10.51 -12.33
C VAL A 293 -1.39 12.02 -12.42
N LYS A 294 -1.79 12.66 -13.53
CA LYS A 294 -1.62 14.10 -13.70
C LYS A 294 -2.42 14.91 -12.67
N GLU A 295 -3.64 14.49 -12.38
CA GLU A 295 -4.46 15.17 -11.39
C GLU A 295 -3.90 14.97 -9.97
N TYR A 296 -3.46 13.77 -9.60
CA TYR A 296 -2.80 13.54 -8.32
C TYR A 296 -1.50 14.33 -8.18
N GLU A 297 -0.70 14.45 -9.21
CA GLU A 297 0.52 15.27 -9.19
C GLU A 297 0.20 16.75 -8.92
N LYS A 298 -0.83 17.31 -9.57
CA LYS A 298 -1.32 18.68 -9.32
C LYS A 298 -1.75 18.86 -7.86
N ARG A 299 -2.54 17.93 -7.34
CA ARG A 299 -3.04 17.96 -5.95
C ARG A 299 -1.90 17.86 -4.94
N ARG A 300 -0.97 16.95 -5.16
CA ARG A 300 0.26 16.79 -4.37
C ARG A 300 1.03 18.09 -4.29
N ASN A 301 1.33 18.70 -5.44
CA ASN A 301 2.14 19.90 -5.51
C ASN A 301 1.54 21.02 -4.67
N TYR A 302 0.25 21.27 -4.83
CA TYR A 302 -0.46 22.27 -4.03
C TYR A 302 -0.44 21.95 -2.52
N ALA A 303 -0.79 20.72 -2.15
CA ALA A 303 -0.86 20.34 -0.73
C ALA A 303 0.50 20.42 -0.04
N VAL A 304 1.58 19.99 -0.70
CA VAL A 304 2.96 20.06 -0.19
C VAL A 304 3.40 21.51 -0.01
N GLU A 305 3.14 22.37 -1.00
CA GLU A 305 3.45 23.81 -0.91
C GLU A 305 2.72 24.46 0.26
N ALA A 306 1.41 24.21 0.38
CA ALA A 306 0.60 24.78 1.45
C ALA A 306 1.06 24.29 2.84
N LEU A 307 1.36 22.98 3.01
CA LEU A 307 1.82 22.42 4.27
C LEU A 307 3.18 23.00 4.69
N ASN A 308 4.14 23.08 3.76
CA ASN A 308 5.47 23.62 4.05
C ASN A 308 5.48 25.14 4.27
N ALA A 309 4.41 25.86 3.91
CA ALA A 309 4.22 27.27 4.24
C ALA A 309 3.69 27.48 5.68
N MET A 310 3.17 26.45 6.34
CA MET A 310 2.68 26.52 7.72
C MET A 310 3.85 26.47 8.69
N GLU A 311 3.88 27.40 9.63
CA GLU A 311 4.95 27.49 10.62
C GLU A 311 5.10 26.19 11.41
N GLY A 312 6.35 25.64 11.44
CA GLY A 312 6.73 24.43 12.18
C GLY A 312 6.10 23.13 11.68
N ILE A 313 5.43 23.16 10.54
CA ILE A 313 4.93 21.99 9.83
C ILE A 313 5.83 21.77 8.62
N SER A 314 6.15 20.52 8.32
CA SER A 314 6.95 20.20 7.14
C SER A 314 6.55 18.83 6.57
N CYS A 315 6.85 18.62 5.31
CA CYS A 315 6.76 17.31 4.70
C CYS A 315 7.74 17.21 3.52
N LYS A 316 8.24 16.01 3.27
CA LYS A 316 8.95 15.70 2.02
C LYS A 316 7.94 15.67 0.87
N VAL A 317 8.42 15.96 -0.35
CA VAL A 317 7.61 15.83 -1.56
C VAL A 317 7.45 14.35 -1.88
N PRO A 318 6.24 13.77 -1.82
CA PRO A 318 6.06 12.36 -2.18
C PRO A 318 6.34 12.13 -3.68
N GLU A 319 7.10 11.10 -4.00
CA GLU A 319 7.40 10.73 -5.39
C GLU A 319 6.38 9.75 -5.96
N GLY A 320 5.55 9.14 -5.11
CA GLY A 320 4.53 8.19 -5.51
C GLY A 320 3.38 8.04 -4.52
N ALA A 321 2.47 7.09 -4.83
CA ALA A 321 1.20 6.87 -4.14
C ALA A 321 0.31 8.13 -4.16
N PHE A 322 -0.54 8.34 -3.18
CA PHE A 322 -1.35 9.55 -3.01
C PHE A 322 -1.42 9.99 -1.53
N TYR A 323 -0.27 9.90 -0.84
CA TYR A 323 -0.13 10.25 0.57
C TYR A 323 0.94 11.31 0.78
N ILE A 324 0.74 12.13 1.81
CA ILE A 324 1.75 13.02 2.37
C ILE A 324 1.93 12.62 3.83
N PHE A 325 3.18 12.43 4.23
CA PHE A 325 3.55 12.12 5.61
C PHE A 325 4.08 13.40 6.24
N VAL A 326 3.25 14.05 7.06
CA VAL A 326 3.45 15.42 7.55
C VAL A 326 4.10 15.37 8.91
N ASN A 327 5.24 16.02 9.05
CA ASN A 327 5.95 16.22 10.31
C ASN A 327 5.23 17.28 11.15
N VAL A 328 4.78 16.89 12.34
CA VAL A 328 4.05 17.72 13.31
C VAL A 328 4.75 17.77 14.67
N LYS A 329 6.00 17.34 14.76
CA LYS A 329 6.77 17.24 16.01
C LYS A 329 6.89 18.59 16.75
N SER A 330 6.93 19.69 15.99
CA SER A 330 7.04 21.04 16.57
C SER A 330 5.83 21.44 17.44
N LEU A 331 4.70 20.74 17.28
CA LEU A 331 3.49 21.03 18.08
C LEU A 331 3.57 20.48 19.52
N GLY A 332 4.56 19.64 19.84
CA GLY A 332 4.73 19.05 21.17
C GLY A 332 3.61 18.09 21.59
N MET A 333 2.78 17.64 20.65
CA MET A 333 1.67 16.73 20.85
C MET A 333 1.98 15.36 20.22
N THR A 334 1.31 14.32 20.70
CA THR A 334 1.37 13.01 20.05
C THR A 334 0.61 13.03 18.71
N SER A 335 1.00 12.13 17.79
CA SER A 335 0.32 11.98 16.49
C SER A 335 -1.19 11.79 16.63
N ALA A 336 -1.63 11.04 17.65
CA ALA A 336 -3.03 10.80 17.94
C ALA A 336 -3.74 12.10 18.38
N GLN A 337 -3.13 12.86 19.29
CA GLN A 337 -3.68 14.14 19.75
C GLN A 337 -3.83 15.15 18.62
N VAL A 338 -2.82 15.23 17.72
CA VAL A 338 -2.90 16.11 16.54
C VAL A 338 -4.01 15.67 15.60
N ALA A 339 -4.14 14.37 15.32
CA ALA A 339 -5.19 13.85 14.45
C ALA A 339 -6.59 14.10 15.04
N ASP A 340 -6.77 13.89 16.34
CA ASP A 340 -8.01 14.17 17.05
C ASP A 340 -8.36 15.67 17.01
N TYR A 341 -7.37 16.52 17.28
CA TYR A 341 -7.54 17.98 17.25
C TYR A 341 -7.98 18.47 15.86
N LEU A 342 -7.33 18.00 14.79
CA LEU A 342 -7.69 18.38 13.42
C LEU A 342 -9.11 17.92 13.06
N LEU A 343 -9.52 16.73 13.49
CA LEU A 343 -10.89 16.25 13.27
C LEU A 343 -11.91 17.08 14.02
N ASP A 344 -11.66 17.36 15.31
CA ASP A 344 -12.61 18.03 16.19
C ASP A 344 -12.75 19.53 15.89
N GLU A 345 -11.62 20.22 15.70
CA GLU A 345 -11.60 21.68 15.56
C GLU A 345 -11.63 22.14 14.10
N ALA A 346 -10.91 21.43 13.21
CA ALA A 346 -10.83 21.81 11.80
C ALA A 346 -11.80 21.03 10.89
N GLY A 347 -12.39 19.94 11.37
CA GLY A 347 -13.19 19.05 10.53
C GLY A 347 -12.37 18.36 9.44
N VAL A 348 -11.07 18.12 9.68
CA VAL A 348 -10.17 17.44 8.74
C VAL A 348 -9.79 16.09 9.34
N ALA A 349 -10.23 15.01 8.72
CA ALA A 349 -9.86 13.66 9.12
C ALA A 349 -8.51 13.28 8.51
N CYS A 350 -7.59 12.81 9.35
CA CYS A 350 -6.28 12.30 8.94
C CYS A 350 -5.92 11.05 9.76
N VAL A 351 -4.83 10.37 9.42
CA VAL A 351 -4.38 9.19 10.18
C VAL A 351 -3.18 9.57 11.02
N PRO A 352 -3.19 9.29 12.34
CA PRO A 352 -1.99 9.47 13.16
C PRO A 352 -0.86 8.58 12.65
N GLY A 353 0.35 9.13 12.54
CA GLY A 353 1.48 8.38 12.00
C GLY A 353 1.85 7.16 12.83
N SER A 354 1.64 7.22 14.14
CA SER A 354 1.81 6.06 15.05
C SER A 354 1.00 4.82 14.66
N ALA A 355 -0.09 4.99 13.90
CA ALA A 355 -0.84 3.86 13.33
C ALA A 355 -0.05 3.06 12.29
N PHE A 356 1.07 3.57 11.77
CA PHE A 356 1.93 2.89 10.79
C PHE A 356 3.21 2.30 11.40
N GLY A 357 3.36 2.38 12.70
CA GLY A 357 4.53 1.92 13.44
C GLY A 357 5.15 3.01 14.31
N THR A 358 6.14 2.63 15.11
CA THR A 358 6.76 3.52 16.11
C THR A 358 7.48 4.72 15.49
N GLU A 359 8.12 4.55 14.31
CA GLU A 359 8.78 5.64 13.59
C GLU A 359 7.78 6.65 12.97
N GLY A 360 6.49 6.33 13.02
CA GLY A 360 5.43 7.24 12.61
C GLY A 360 5.00 8.24 13.69
N GLU A 361 5.49 8.11 14.94
CA GLU A 361 5.17 9.07 15.99
C GLU A 361 5.75 10.45 15.68
N GLY A 362 4.95 11.51 15.91
CA GLY A 362 5.30 12.88 15.51
C GLY A 362 4.94 13.22 14.05
N TYR A 363 4.21 12.34 13.38
CA TYR A 363 3.72 12.54 12.01
C TYR A 363 2.21 12.28 11.93
N ILE A 364 1.58 12.85 10.89
CA ILE A 364 0.23 12.47 10.44
C ILE A 364 0.27 12.12 8.95
N ARG A 365 -0.56 11.18 8.52
CA ARG A 365 -0.73 10.86 7.09
C ARG A 365 -1.99 11.53 6.55
N LEU A 366 -1.82 12.30 5.48
CA LEU A 366 -2.90 12.83 4.65
C LEU A 366 -2.95 12.08 3.32
N SER A 367 -4.15 11.78 2.84
CA SER A 367 -4.41 11.33 1.47
C SER A 367 -4.89 12.51 0.65
N TYR A 368 -4.27 12.76 -0.50
CA TYR A 368 -4.77 13.76 -1.46
C TYR A 368 -5.67 13.15 -2.56
N ALA A 369 -6.18 11.96 -2.29
CA ALA A 369 -7.23 11.33 -3.11
C ALA A 369 -8.61 11.87 -2.72
N CYS A 370 -8.80 13.17 -2.90
CA CYS A 370 -10.08 13.88 -2.82
C CYS A 370 -10.03 15.08 -3.76
N SER A 371 -11.16 15.76 -4.03
CA SER A 371 -11.18 16.85 -5.01
C SER A 371 -10.19 17.97 -4.68
N TYR A 372 -9.69 18.66 -5.70
CA TYR A 372 -8.74 19.77 -5.53
C TYR A 372 -9.28 20.86 -4.61
N GLU A 373 -10.56 21.21 -4.75
CA GLU A 373 -11.25 22.21 -3.93
C GLU A 373 -11.28 21.80 -2.46
N ARG A 374 -11.53 20.51 -2.18
CA ARG A 374 -11.52 20.00 -0.78
C ARG A 374 -10.13 20.01 -0.19
N ILE A 375 -9.08 19.79 -1.01
CA ILE A 375 -7.70 19.93 -0.54
C ILE A 375 -7.38 21.39 -0.19
N VAL A 376 -7.76 22.34 -1.06
CA VAL A 376 -7.58 23.78 -0.79
C VAL A 376 -8.25 24.17 0.54
N GLU A 377 -9.48 23.73 0.73
CA GLU A 377 -10.22 23.99 1.96
C GLU A 377 -9.58 23.32 3.18
N ALA A 378 -9.14 22.07 3.07
CA ALA A 378 -8.45 21.36 4.14
C ALA A 378 -7.17 22.08 4.58
N MET A 379 -6.35 22.53 3.64
CA MET A 379 -5.12 23.27 3.94
C MET A 379 -5.41 24.57 4.68
N SER A 380 -6.45 25.32 4.26
CA SER A 380 -6.87 26.54 4.95
C SER A 380 -7.35 26.28 6.38
N ARG A 381 -8.16 25.23 6.58
CA ARG A 381 -8.66 24.84 7.91
C ARG A 381 -7.52 24.39 8.83
N MET A 382 -6.57 23.60 8.30
CA MET A 382 -5.40 23.12 9.05
C MET A 382 -4.49 24.28 9.44
N GLU A 383 -4.22 25.22 8.55
CA GLU A 383 -3.40 26.40 8.85
C GLU A 383 -3.98 27.22 10.00
N LYS A 384 -5.30 27.47 9.96
CA LYS A 384 -5.99 28.16 11.05
C LYS A 384 -5.89 27.39 12.37
N ALA A 385 -6.17 26.08 12.34
CA ALA A 385 -6.12 25.23 13.52
C ALA A 385 -4.73 25.17 14.15
N PHE A 386 -3.67 25.05 13.35
CA PHE A 386 -2.30 25.06 13.86
C PHE A 386 -1.87 26.43 14.44
N LYS A 387 -2.32 27.54 13.86
CA LYS A 387 -2.11 28.87 14.44
C LYS A 387 -2.80 29.01 15.80
N GLU A 388 -4.05 28.59 15.91
CA GLU A 388 -4.81 28.64 17.18
C GLU A 388 -4.17 27.75 18.26
N LEU A 389 -3.67 26.56 17.88
CA LEU A 389 -3.03 25.63 18.80
C LEU A 389 -1.75 26.22 19.43
N ARG A 390 -1.00 27.05 18.70
CA ARG A 390 0.23 27.69 19.18
C ARG A 390 0.01 28.91 20.07
N THR A 391 -1.18 29.47 20.02
CA THR A 391 -1.54 30.63 20.84
C THR A 391 -2.14 30.23 22.20
N LYS A 392 -2.45 28.95 22.36
CA LYS A 392 -2.91 28.35 23.63
C LYS A 392 -1.74 27.86 24.48
#